data_c67ef8e688f54fe305d65d93ff409812
#
_entry.id   c67ef8e688f54fe305d65d93ff409812
#
_cell.length_a   1.000
_cell.length_b   1.000
_cell.length_c   1.000
_cell.angle_alpha   90.00
_cell.angle_beta   90.00
_cell.angle_gamma   90.00
#
_symmetry.space_group_name_H-M   'P 1'
#
loop_
_entity.id
_entity.type
_entity.pdbx_description
1 polymer ?
#
loop_
_entity_poly.entity_id
_entity_poly.type
_entity_poly.pdbx_seq_one_letter_code
_entity_poly.pdbx_strand_id
1 'polypeptide(L)'
;TDCFICPISQFCKAMNTSSPVQYPFKKSKGVKPIKALAAAIIFNNNKFLIVKRPLNIMLGGLWELPTIYLQTNISHYDQLSNYIKITFNISVSIHEKIATIKHSYSHFDISLNLYKCNTIEANIVNTESFYWITHEDIKNFAFSKVNHKLFNMLNTNGWNI
;
A
#
# COMPACT_ATOMS: atom_id res chain seq x y z
N THR A 1 -28.88 -16.81 -6.11
CA THR A 1 -29.70 -16.06 -5.12
C THR A 1 -30.93 -16.90 -4.86
N ASP A 2 -31.09 -17.44 -3.68
CA ASP A 2 -32.25 -18.24 -3.31
C ASP A 2 -33.32 -17.33 -2.67
N CYS A 3 -34.22 -16.87 -3.52
CA CYS A 3 -35.22 -15.90 -3.11
C CYS A 3 -36.32 -16.51 -2.23
N PHE A 4 -36.54 -17.83 -2.30
CA PHE A 4 -37.60 -18.52 -1.56
C PHE A 4 -37.29 -18.65 -0.08
N ILE A 5 -36.04 -18.78 0.29
CA ILE A 5 -35.58 -18.87 1.68
C ILE A 5 -35.03 -17.54 2.22
N CYS A 6 -35.13 -16.46 1.45
CA CYS A 6 -34.63 -15.16 1.86
C CYS A 6 -35.47 -14.58 3.01
N PRO A 7 -34.89 -14.24 4.17
CA PRO A 7 -35.63 -13.73 5.33
C PRO A 7 -36.32 -12.39 5.10
N ILE A 8 -35.96 -11.65 4.05
CA ILE A 8 -36.61 -10.39 3.68
C ILE A 8 -37.44 -10.50 2.39
N SER A 9 -37.76 -11.69 1.92
CA SER A 9 -38.47 -11.90 0.66
C SER A 9 -39.78 -11.13 0.57
N GLN A 10 -40.58 -11.09 1.65
CA GLN A 10 -41.86 -10.39 1.72
C GLN A 10 -41.76 -8.85 1.57
N PHE A 11 -40.59 -8.27 1.83
CA PHE A 11 -40.31 -6.84 1.67
C PHE A 11 -39.54 -6.53 0.38
N CYS A 12 -39.14 -7.56 -0.36
CA CYS A 12 -38.25 -7.41 -1.51
C CYS A 12 -39.03 -7.03 -2.78
N LYS A 13 -38.85 -5.79 -3.25
CA LYS A 13 -39.49 -5.33 -4.50
C LYS A 13 -39.07 -6.18 -5.72
N ALA A 14 -37.86 -6.71 -5.74
CA ALA A 14 -37.36 -7.54 -6.84
C ALA A 14 -38.10 -8.90 -6.89
N MET A 15 -38.60 -9.45 -5.75
CA MET A 15 -39.34 -10.70 -5.69
C MET A 15 -40.69 -10.63 -6.44
N ASN A 16 -41.25 -9.41 -6.52
CA ASN A 16 -42.51 -9.18 -7.23
C ASN A 16 -42.30 -8.96 -8.75
N THR A 17 -41.08 -9.11 -9.25
CA THR A 17 -40.77 -9.06 -10.68
C THR A 17 -40.63 -10.46 -11.26
N SER A 18 -40.77 -10.58 -12.57
CA SER A 18 -40.63 -11.87 -13.29
C SER A 18 -39.19 -12.43 -13.24
N SER A 19 -38.21 -11.62 -12.88
CA SER A 19 -36.78 -12.01 -12.89
C SER A 19 -36.01 -11.37 -11.73
N PRO A 20 -36.24 -11.75 -10.48
CA PRO A 20 -35.57 -11.16 -9.32
C PRO A 20 -34.05 -11.31 -9.33
N VAL A 21 -33.54 -12.33 -10.03
CA VAL A 21 -32.08 -12.56 -10.18
C VAL A 21 -31.34 -11.52 -11.01
N GLN A 22 -32.08 -10.68 -11.76
CA GLN A 22 -31.50 -9.56 -12.52
C GLN A 22 -31.14 -8.37 -11.63
N TYR A 23 -31.60 -8.36 -10.39
CA TYR A 23 -31.32 -7.26 -9.46
C TYR A 23 -30.24 -7.63 -8.44
N PRO A 24 -29.36 -6.69 -8.04
CA PRO A 24 -29.19 -5.36 -8.65
C PRO A 24 -28.59 -5.47 -10.06
N PHE A 25 -28.96 -4.56 -10.95
CA PHE A 25 -28.32 -4.46 -12.28
C PHE A 25 -26.82 -4.26 -12.13
N LYS A 26 -26.05 -5.23 -12.61
CA LYS A 26 -24.58 -5.12 -12.62
C LYS A 26 -24.18 -4.23 -13.79
N LYS A 27 -23.84 -2.97 -13.50
CA LYS A 27 -23.15 -2.14 -14.51
C LYS A 27 -21.83 -2.83 -14.88
N SER A 28 -21.50 -2.84 -16.17
CA SER A 28 -20.19 -3.29 -16.63
C SER A 28 -19.10 -2.49 -15.91
N LYS A 29 -18.16 -3.17 -15.28
CA LYS A 29 -17.02 -2.49 -14.65
C LYS A 29 -16.17 -1.88 -15.76
N GLY A 30 -16.10 -0.57 -15.83
CA GLY A 30 -15.15 0.13 -16.69
C GLY A 30 -13.70 -0.25 -16.34
N VAL A 31 -12.78 0.00 -17.27
CA VAL A 31 -11.35 -0.19 -17.04
C VAL A 31 -10.88 0.75 -15.93
N LYS A 32 -10.30 0.18 -14.88
CA LYS A 32 -9.76 0.98 -13.77
C LYS A 32 -8.40 1.55 -14.15
N PRO A 33 -8.11 2.82 -13.81
CA PRO A 33 -6.78 3.36 -14.00
C PRO A 33 -5.76 2.63 -13.12
N ILE A 34 -4.58 2.37 -13.66
CA ILE A 34 -3.47 1.77 -12.93
C ILE A 34 -2.54 2.89 -12.48
N LYS A 35 -2.28 2.96 -11.19
CA LYS A 35 -1.33 3.89 -10.58
C LYS A 35 -0.02 3.16 -10.31
N ALA A 36 1.08 3.67 -10.89
CA ALA A 36 2.41 3.18 -10.63
C ALA A 36 2.99 3.84 -9.38
N LEU A 37 3.51 3.04 -8.45
CA LEU A 37 4.11 3.50 -7.20
C LEU A 37 5.50 2.89 -7.02
N ALA A 38 6.36 3.63 -6.32
CA ALA A 38 7.61 3.13 -5.76
C ALA A 38 7.59 3.26 -4.24
N ALA A 39 7.98 2.21 -3.55
CA ALA A 39 8.21 2.21 -2.12
C ALA A 39 9.66 1.89 -1.82
N ALA A 40 10.19 2.45 -0.73
CA ALA A 40 11.52 2.17 -0.23
C ALA A 40 11.43 1.43 1.11
N ILE A 41 12.16 0.31 1.24
CA ILE A 41 12.53 -0.19 2.55
C ILE A 41 13.93 0.32 2.85
N ILE A 42 14.03 1.27 3.79
CA ILE A 42 15.26 1.99 4.10
C ILE A 42 15.80 1.43 5.41
N PHE A 43 16.96 0.78 5.32
CA PHE A 43 17.62 0.21 6.48
C PHE A 43 18.64 1.16 7.09
N ASN A 44 18.67 1.17 8.42
CA ASN A 44 19.75 1.71 9.23
C ASN A 44 20.01 0.74 10.38
N ASN A 45 21.11 -0.01 10.30
CA ASN A 45 21.37 -1.16 11.15
C ASN A 45 20.21 -2.17 11.09
N ASN A 46 19.67 -2.56 12.26
CA ASN A 46 18.55 -3.51 12.38
C ASN A 46 17.16 -2.85 12.32
N LYS A 47 17.08 -1.57 11.96
CA LYS A 47 15.81 -0.83 11.87
C LYS A 47 15.51 -0.41 10.46
N PHE A 48 14.23 -0.27 10.16
CA PHE A 48 13.76 0.32 8.90
C PHE A 48 12.74 1.44 9.17
N LEU A 49 12.68 2.37 8.22
CA LEU A 49 11.83 3.56 8.31
C LEU A 49 10.40 3.23 7.92
N ILE A 50 9.44 3.64 8.75
CA ILE A 50 8.01 3.69 8.45
C ILE A 50 7.46 5.11 8.56
N VAL A 51 6.41 5.40 7.81
CA VAL A 51 5.80 6.72 7.69
C VAL A 51 4.31 6.64 7.98
N LYS A 52 3.79 7.63 8.70
CA LYS A 52 2.35 7.75 8.94
C LYS A 52 1.68 8.51 7.81
N ARG A 53 0.64 7.95 7.22
CA ARG A 53 -0.14 8.60 6.17
C ARG A 53 -0.91 9.80 6.72
N PRO A 54 -0.95 10.95 6.01
CA PRO A 54 -1.78 12.08 6.40
C PRO A 54 -3.26 11.67 6.57
N LEU A 55 -3.94 12.27 7.56
CA LEU A 55 -5.32 11.88 7.89
C LEU A 55 -6.34 12.22 6.78
N ASN A 56 -6.04 13.20 5.95
CA ASN A 56 -6.94 13.72 4.90
C ASN A 56 -6.86 12.95 3.57
N ILE A 57 -6.13 11.84 3.52
CA ILE A 57 -6.02 11.00 2.31
C ILE A 57 -6.55 9.59 2.57
N MET A 58 -6.76 8.83 1.49
CA MET A 58 -7.18 7.43 1.57
C MET A 58 -6.25 6.60 2.46
N LEU A 59 -6.80 5.81 3.38
CA LEU A 59 -6.08 5.05 4.40
C LEU A 59 -5.26 5.96 5.35
N GLY A 60 -5.74 7.18 5.59
CA GLY A 60 -5.11 8.13 6.50
C GLY A 60 -4.92 7.58 7.91
N GLY A 61 -3.83 7.96 8.55
CA GLY A 61 -3.45 7.50 9.88
C GLY A 61 -2.80 6.12 9.95
N LEU A 62 -2.87 5.29 8.88
CA LEU A 62 -2.14 4.05 8.81
C LEU A 62 -0.65 4.30 8.53
N TRP A 63 0.17 3.34 8.95
CA TRP A 63 1.61 3.34 8.67
C TRP A 63 1.92 2.64 7.36
N GLU A 64 2.97 3.06 6.69
CA GLU A 64 3.44 2.48 5.45
C GLU A 64 4.96 2.63 5.28
N LEU A 65 5.56 1.88 4.37
CA LEU A 65 6.90 2.19 3.89
C LEU A 65 6.87 3.51 3.10
N PRO A 66 7.95 4.32 3.12
CA PRO A 66 8.06 5.52 2.29
C PRO A 66 7.66 5.22 0.85
N THR A 67 6.58 5.85 0.36
CA THR A 67 5.95 5.50 -0.92
C THR A 67 5.61 6.76 -1.71
N ILE A 68 5.87 6.74 -3.03
CA ILE A 68 5.54 7.82 -3.96
C ILE A 68 4.73 7.31 -5.15
N TYR A 69 3.95 8.18 -5.75
CA TYR A 69 3.42 7.98 -7.09
C TYR A 69 4.50 8.29 -8.11
N LEU A 70 4.70 7.37 -9.07
CA LEU A 70 5.68 7.54 -10.12
C LEU A 70 5.13 8.42 -11.25
N GLN A 71 5.94 9.37 -11.67
CA GLN A 71 5.72 10.16 -12.89
C GLN A 71 6.36 9.45 -14.07
N THR A 72 5.77 9.58 -15.24
CA THR A 72 6.33 9.10 -16.50
C THR A 72 7.56 9.93 -16.90
N ASN A 73 8.49 9.31 -17.62
CA ASN A 73 9.70 9.96 -18.18
C ASN A 73 10.75 10.44 -17.17
N ILE A 74 10.64 10.05 -15.90
CA ILE A 74 11.66 10.31 -14.89
C ILE A 74 12.07 8.98 -14.28
N SER A 75 13.36 8.79 -14.03
CA SER A 75 13.89 7.60 -13.35
C SER A 75 13.21 7.37 -12.02
N HIS A 76 12.75 6.14 -11.76
CA HIS A 76 12.17 5.75 -10.47
C HIS A 76 13.14 5.97 -9.30
N TYR A 77 14.44 5.74 -9.55
CA TYR A 77 15.49 5.93 -8.57
C TYR A 77 15.62 7.40 -8.16
N ASP A 78 15.63 8.31 -9.16
CA ASP A 78 15.76 9.74 -8.89
C ASP A 78 14.55 10.29 -8.16
N GLN A 79 13.33 9.89 -8.58
CA GLN A 79 12.10 10.29 -7.91
C GLN A 79 12.08 9.85 -6.45
N LEU A 80 12.44 8.58 -6.20
CA LEU A 80 12.42 8.00 -4.86
C LEU A 80 13.52 8.59 -3.98
N SER A 81 14.74 8.75 -4.50
CA SER A 81 15.86 9.37 -3.78
C SER A 81 15.56 10.82 -3.39
N ASN A 82 15.05 11.61 -4.33
CA ASN A 82 14.67 13.00 -4.09
C ASN A 82 13.56 13.11 -3.04
N TYR A 83 12.54 12.26 -3.12
CA TYR A 83 11.46 12.21 -2.12
C TYR A 83 12.01 11.93 -0.71
N ILE A 84 12.86 10.92 -0.58
CA ILE A 84 13.45 10.53 0.70
C ILE A 84 14.31 11.68 1.26
N LYS A 85 15.12 12.30 0.41
CA LYS A 85 15.98 13.42 0.81
C LYS A 85 15.18 14.63 1.27
N ILE A 86 14.16 15.02 0.50
CA ILE A 86 13.36 16.22 0.80
C ILE A 86 12.46 15.99 2.04
N THR A 87 11.85 14.80 2.13
CA THR A 87 10.83 14.54 3.17
C THR A 87 11.46 14.19 4.53
N PHE A 88 12.54 13.43 4.53
CA PHE A 88 13.12 12.88 5.77
C PHE A 88 14.53 13.44 6.06
N ASN A 89 15.09 14.22 5.14
CA ASN A 89 16.49 14.69 5.20
C ASN A 89 17.51 13.54 5.32
N ILE A 90 17.23 12.41 4.65
CA ILE A 90 18.06 11.21 4.65
C ILE A 90 18.66 11.04 3.26
N SER A 91 19.97 10.81 3.18
CA SER A 91 20.64 10.37 1.97
C SER A 91 20.67 8.85 1.92
N VAL A 92 20.23 8.27 0.80
CA VAL A 92 20.15 6.82 0.63
C VAL A 92 20.90 6.36 -0.62
N SER A 93 21.47 5.17 -0.54
CA SER A 93 21.84 4.37 -1.70
C SER A 93 20.67 3.45 -2.03
N ILE A 94 20.09 3.60 -3.22
CA ILE A 94 19.02 2.72 -3.71
C ILE A 94 19.68 1.58 -4.47
N HIS A 95 19.38 0.37 -4.02
CA HIS A 95 19.87 -0.86 -4.62
C HIS A 95 18.84 -1.43 -5.62
N GLU A 96 18.60 -2.71 -5.55
CA GLU A 96 17.73 -3.44 -6.46
C GLU A 96 16.25 -3.28 -6.11
N LYS A 97 15.43 -3.48 -7.11
CA LYS A 97 14.00 -3.73 -6.93
C LYS A 97 13.80 -5.15 -6.43
N ILE A 98 13.31 -5.30 -5.21
CA ILE A 98 13.15 -6.60 -4.53
C ILE A 98 11.76 -7.20 -4.65
N ALA A 99 10.74 -6.38 -4.95
CA ALA A 99 9.37 -6.89 -5.10
C ALA A 99 8.53 -5.99 -6.01
N THR A 100 7.49 -6.58 -6.59
CA THR A 100 6.39 -5.87 -7.25
C THR A 100 5.06 -6.43 -6.76
N ILE A 101 4.20 -5.57 -6.22
CA ILE A 101 2.86 -5.93 -5.78
C ILE A 101 1.82 -5.25 -6.64
N LYS A 102 0.85 -6.04 -7.11
CA LYS A 102 -0.39 -5.55 -7.72
C LYS A 102 -1.52 -5.64 -6.69
N HIS A 103 -2.28 -4.59 -6.55
CA HIS A 103 -3.44 -4.56 -5.67
C HIS A 103 -4.57 -3.75 -6.27
N SER A 104 -5.81 -4.25 -6.15
CA SER A 104 -7.01 -3.62 -6.71
C SER A 104 -7.83 -2.98 -5.59
N TYR A 105 -8.10 -1.70 -5.74
CA TYR A 105 -9.09 -0.97 -4.96
C TYR A 105 -10.40 -0.82 -5.74
N SER A 106 -11.41 -0.25 -5.13
CA SER A 106 -12.73 -0.09 -5.78
C SER A 106 -12.65 0.77 -7.03
N HIS A 107 -11.83 1.82 -7.03
CA HIS A 107 -11.78 2.85 -8.08
C HIS A 107 -10.51 2.84 -8.93
N PHE A 108 -9.44 2.19 -8.50
CA PHE A 108 -8.18 2.10 -9.22
C PHE A 108 -7.38 0.87 -8.81
N ASP A 109 -6.45 0.49 -9.66
CA ASP A 109 -5.45 -0.53 -9.37
C ASP A 109 -4.11 0.12 -9.09
N ILE A 110 -3.25 -0.53 -8.30
CA ILE A 110 -1.88 -0.11 -8.08
C ILE A 110 -0.90 -1.17 -8.56
N SER A 111 0.23 -0.70 -9.08
CA SER A 111 1.44 -1.48 -9.30
C SER A 111 2.56 -0.83 -8.48
N LEU A 112 2.92 -1.47 -7.37
CA LEU A 112 3.90 -0.95 -6.43
C LEU A 112 5.20 -1.73 -6.56
N ASN A 113 6.29 -1.03 -6.88
CA ASN A 113 7.64 -1.56 -6.88
C ASN A 113 8.32 -1.24 -5.55
N LEU A 114 8.88 -2.24 -4.87
CA LEU A 114 9.64 -2.07 -3.64
C LEU A 114 11.13 -2.11 -3.93
N TYR A 115 11.85 -1.11 -3.44
CA TYR A 115 13.30 -0.97 -3.58
C TYR A 115 13.98 -1.10 -2.22
N LYS A 116 15.11 -1.82 -2.20
CA LYS A 116 16.01 -1.84 -1.06
C LYS A 116 16.84 -0.57 -1.03
N CYS A 117 16.92 0.08 0.12
CA CYS A 117 17.71 1.27 0.33
C CYS A 117 18.51 1.15 1.62
N ASN A 118 19.76 1.58 1.58
CA ASN A 118 20.57 1.74 2.78
C ASN A 118 20.84 3.23 3.01
N THR A 119 20.84 3.65 4.27
CA THR A 119 21.22 5.02 4.61
C THR A 119 22.70 5.22 4.38
N ILE A 120 23.05 6.35 3.74
CA ILE A 120 24.45 6.83 3.65
C ILE A 120 24.71 7.70 4.88
N GLU A 121 23.83 8.64 5.13
CA GLU A 121 23.83 9.51 6.31
C GLU A 121 22.40 9.65 6.83
N ALA A 122 22.17 9.37 8.09
CA ALA A 122 20.88 9.57 8.73
C ALA A 122 21.05 10.00 10.18
N ASN A 123 20.43 11.11 10.52
CA ASN A 123 20.10 11.37 11.91
C ASN A 123 18.85 10.57 12.24
N ILE A 124 18.99 9.53 13.06
CA ILE A 124 17.87 8.69 13.47
C ILE A 124 17.06 9.43 14.50
N VAL A 125 16.04 10.16 14.05
CA VAL A 125 15.09 10.84 14.91
C VAL A 125 13.70 10.28 14.61
N ASN A 126 13.02 9.81 15.63
CA ASN A 126 11.60 9.47 15.53
C ASN A 126 10.77 10.75 15.71
N THR A 127 9.70 10.85 14.94
CA THR A 127 8.74 11.96 15.02
C THR A 127 7.33 11.38 15.08
N GLU A 128 6.32 12.22 15.27
CA GLU A 128 4.92 11.76 15.17
C GLU A 128 4.53 11.22 13.78
N SER A 129 5.31 11.58 12.74
CA SER A 129 5.03 11.25 11.34
C SER A 129 5.88 10.12 10.79
N PHE A 130 6.99 9.77 11.41
CA PHE A 130 7.83 8.65 10.99
C PHE A 130 8.65 8.06 12.14
N TYR A 131 8.86 6.73 12.06
CA TYR A 131 9.58 5.94 13.07
C TYR A 131 10.56 4.98 12.43
N TRP A 132 11.66 4.75 13.13
CA TRP A 132 12.59 3.67 12.86
C TRP A 132 12.23 2.49 13.76
N ILE A 133 11.79 1.40 13.14
CA ILE A 133 11.29 0.21 13.83
C ILE A 133 12.09 -1.03 13.48
N THR A 134 12.08 -2.01 14.37
CA THR A 134 12.54 -3.36 14.10
C THR A 134 11.41 -4.21 13.51
N HIS A 135 11.72 -5.41 13.05
CA HIS A 135 10.70 -6.38 12.62
C HIS A 135 9.68 -6.68 13.72
N GLU A 136 10.16 -6.87 14.95
CA GLU A 136 9.30 -7.21 16.10
C GLU A 136 8.28 -6.10 16.42
N ASP A 137 8.62 -4.86 16.09
CA ASP A 137 7.77 -3.70 16.33
C ASP A 137 6.60 -3.60 15.33
N ILE A 138 6.62 -4.31 14.19
CA ILE A 138 5.56 -4.25 13.17
C ILE A 138 4.17 -4.47 13.78
N LYS A 139 4.05 -5.38 14.74
CA LYS A 139 2.79 -5.69 15.43
C LYS A 139 2.19 -4.52 16.23
N ASN A 140 3.00 -3.53 16.55
CA ASN A 140 2.60 -2.35 17.33
C ASN A 140 2.02 -1.22 16.45
N PHE A 141 2.06 -1.37 15.12
CA PHE A 141 1.64 -0.36 14.16
C PHE A 141 0.55 -0.88 13.23
N ALA A 142 -0.43 -0.03 12.92
CA ALA A 142 -1.50 -0.38 11.99
C ALA A 142 -1.06 -0.12 10.54
N PHE A 143 -0.92 -1.19 9.76
CA PHE A 143 -0.54 -1.13 8.35
C PHE A 143 -1.70 -1.45 7.40
N SER A 144 -1.62 -0.96 6.17
CA SER A 144 -2.54 -1.35 5.11
C SER A 144 -2.28 -2.78 4.64
N LYS A 145 -3.29 -3.41 4.02
CA LYS A 145 -3.16 -4.75 3.43
C LYS A 145 -2.00 -4.86 2.42
N VAL A 146 -1.68 -3.78 1.73
CA VAL A 146 -0.56 -3.73 0.77
C VAL A 146 0.77 -3.86 1.50
N ASN A 147 0.97 -3.15 2.60
CA ASN A 147 2.19 -3.26 3.41
C ASN A 147 2.32 -4.63 4.06
N HIS A 148 1.24 -5.23 4.56
CA HIS A 148 1.28 -6.62 5.05
C HIS A 148 1.71 -7.61 3.95
N LYS A 149 1.24 -7.43 2.71
CA LYS A 149 1.72 -8.26 1.59
C LYS A 149 3.22 -8.07 1.34
N LEU A 150 3.72 -6.83 1.42
CA LEU A 150 5.15 -6.54 1.27
C LEU A 150 5.96 -7.25 2.35
N PHE A 151 5.59 -7.11 3.62
CA PHE A 151 6.29 -7.77 4.73
C PHE A 151 6.28 -9.30 4.60
N ASN A 152 5.14 -9.90 4.24
CA ASN A 152 5.06 -11.34 4.01
C ASN A 152 5.97 -11.81 2.87
N MET A 153 6.06 -11.06 1.76
CA MET A 153 6.96 -11.38 0.65
C MET A 153 8.44 -11.27 1.07
N LEU A 154 8.77 -10.26 1.86
CA LEU A 154 10.12 -10.10 2.36
C LEU A 154 10.53 -11.27 3.27
N ASN A 155 9.67 -11.67 4.19
CA ASN A 155 9.91 -12.82 5.07
C ASN A 155 10.06 -14.13 4.30
N THR A 156 9.23 -14.39 3.28
CA THR A 156 9.35 -15.60 2.43
C THR A 156 10.63 -15.63 1.61
N ASN A 157 11.18 -14.48 1.25
CA ASN A 157 12.43 -14.38 0.48
C ASN A 157 13.69 -14.38 1.36
N GLY A 158 13.56 -14.74 2.63
CA GLY A 158 14.71 -14.84 3.56
C GLY A 158 15.22 -13.48 4.05
N TRP A 159 14.49 -12.43 3.81
CA TRP A 159 14.73 -11.13 4.42
C TRP A 159 14.16 -11.19 5.84
N ASN A 160 15.01 -11.46 6.82
CA ASN A 160 14.65 -11.32 8.23
C ASN A 160 14.45 -9.81 8.51
N ILE A 161 13.26 -9.32 8.16
CA ILE A 161 12.81 -7.98 8.51
C ILE A 161 12.11 -8.08 9.84
#